data_51d00b8b4eafcf95b4b698d561a88832
#
_entry.id   51d00b8b4eafcf95b4b698d561a88832
#
_cell.length_a   1.000
_cell.length_b   1.000
_cell.length_c   1.000
_cell.angle_alpha   90.00
_cell.angle_beta   90.00
_cell.angle_gamma   90.00
#
_symmetry.space_group_name_H-M   'P 1'
#
loop_
_entity.id
_entity.type
_entity.pdbx_description
1 polymer ?
#
loop_
_entity_poly.entity_id
_entity_poly.type
_entity_poly.pdbx_seq_one_letter_code
_entity_poly.pdbx_strand_id
1 'polypeptide(L)'
;MIKTTAEPKVVHRALSEITTMYHNGFNIADIYQRGSNNSIWPPQGDGRDQRVGNEIYGKGFMIRASFCLAGDRRGTTLRFYLLSAKDQGISRSHSNYFESITGNVALDPLDKHKFPLTKMIGTYKVPDRSAPTTSIDGTFELIDTNIIVKKWIPFNKKITFNPGTQDPTGINSYLAIGVTAYDHNSALETDICVKSIDMMSSFYYSDP
;
A
#
# COMPACT_ATOMS: atom_id res chain seq x y z
N MET A 1 4.69 39.14 15.08
CA MET A 1 5.17 37.73 14.98
C MET A 1 4.57 37.13 13.71
N ILE A 2 5.33 37.13 12.62
CA ILE A 2 4.86 36.56 11.33
C ILE A 2 4.90 35.03 11.52
N LYS A 3 3.74 34.37 11.60
CA LYS A 3 3.65 32.92 11.47
C LYS A 3 4.05 32.60 10.03
N THR A 4 5.30 32.25 9.81
CA THR A 4 5.70 31.58 8.57
C THR A 4 4.90 30.30 8.51
N THR A 5 3.85 30.28 7.71
CA THR A 5 3.12 29.04 7.38
C THR A 5 4.10 28.18 6.59
N ALA A 6 4.62 27.14 7.25
CA ALA A 6 5.51 26.19 6.62
C ALA A 6 4.86 25.64 5.35
N GLU A 7 5.53 25.80 4.21
CA GLU A 7 5.00 25.41 2.90
C GLU A 7 4.80 23.88 2.85
N PRO A 8 3.60 23.40 2.47
CA PRO A 8 3.38 21.97 2.32
C PRO A 8 4.12 21.46 1.08
N LYS A 9 4.95 20.44 1.27
CA LYS A 9 5.71 19.75 0.23
C LYS A 9 5.27 18.31 0.11
N VAL A 10 5.54 17.68 -1.04
CA VAL A 10 5.17 16.29 -1.32
C VAL A 10 6.21 15.59 -2.16
N VAL A 11 6.55 14.35 -1.78
CA VAL A 11 7.35 13.42 -2.58
C VAL A 11 6.47 12.26 -3.01
N HIS A 12 6.59 11.85 -4.27
CA HIS A 12 5.84 10.73 -4.86
C HIS A 12 6.76 9.55 -5.14
N ARG A 13 6.25 8.35 -4.91
CA ARG A 13 6.93 7.10 -5.25
C ARG A 13 5.95 6.09 -5.83
N ALA A 14 6.29 5.50 -6.98
CA ALA A 14 5.60 4.32 -7.49
C ALA A 14 5.96 3.09 -6.64
N LEU A 15 4.98 2.23 -6.36
CA LEU A 15 5.13 0.97 -5.65
C LEU A 15 4.88 -0.15 -6.66
N SER A 16 5.94 -0.75 -7.17
CA SER A 16 5.89 -1.73 -8.27
C SER A 16 6.01 -3.18 -7.83
N GLU A 17 6.02 -3.42 -6.51
CA GLU A 17 6.25 -4.75 -5.96
C GLU A 17 5.06 -5.71 -6.14
N ILE A 18 3.86 -5.17 -6.36
CA ILE A 18 2.64 -5.95 -6.59
C ILE A 18 2.17 -5.69 -8.02
N THR A 19 2.16 -6.70 -8.86
CA THR A 19 1.73 -6.60 -10.27
C THR A 19 0.42 -7.34 -10.54
N THR A 20 0.25 -8.51 -9.92
CA THR A 20 -0.94 -9.37 -10.04
C THR A 20 -1.27 -9.96 -8.68
N MET A 21 -2.54 -10.34 -8.46
CA MET A 21 -2.93 -11.08 -7.26
C MET A 21 -3.78 -12.29 -7.62
N TYR A 22 -3.44 -13.40 -6.99
CA TYR A 22 -4.17 -14.65 -7.10
C TYR A 22 -5.24 -14.77 -6.01
N HIS A 23 -6.18 -15.69 -6.20
CA HIS A 23 -7.13 -16.07 -5.18
C HIS A 23 -6.40 -16.52 -3.90
N ASN A 24 -6.93 -16.12 -2.75
CA ASN A 24 -6.34 -16.39 -1.44
C ASN A 24 -4.91 -15.85 -1.28
N GLY A 25 -4.50 -14.89 -2.11
CA GLY A 25 -3.17 -14.32 -2.14
C GLY A 25 -2.97 -13.18 -1.14
N PHE A 26 -1.73 -13.06 -0.63
CA PHE A 26 -1.26 -11.95 0.17
C PHE A 26 0.01 -11.36 -0.43
N ASN A 27 -0.01 -10.08 -0.75
CA ASN A 27 1.12 -9.35 -1.33
C ASN A 27 1.43 -8.10 -0.53
N ILE A 28 2.70 -7.67 -0.58
CA ILE A 28 3.21 -6.53 0.18
C ILE A 28 3.92 -5.56 -0.75
N ALA A 29 3.59 -4.27 -0.61
CA ALA A 29 4.29 -3.16 -1.25
C ALA A 29 4.93 -2.27 -0.18
N ASP A 30 6.24 -2.05 -0.27
CA ASP A 30 7.00 -1.27 0.70
C ASP A 30 6.77 0.23 0.49
N ILE A 31 6.22 0.94 1.49
CA ILE A 31 6.12 2.40 1.47
C ILE A 31 7.50 3.00 1.67
N TYR A 32 8.22 2.55 2.69
CA TYR A 32 9.62 2.84 2.87
C TYR A 32 10.37 1.69 3.54
N GLN A 33 11.61 1.52 3.11
CA GLN A 33 12.56 0.58 3.67
C GLN A 33 13.89 1.30 3.88
N ARG A 34 14.53 1.11 5.04
CA ARG A 34 15.83 1.70 5.35
C ARG A 34 16.90 1.19 4.38
N GLY A 35 17.75 2.11 3.87
CA GLY A 35 18.86 1.75 2.96
C GLY A 35 18.42 1.36 1.54
N SER A 36 17.17 1.58 1.18
CA SER A 36 16.67 1.35 -0.18
C SER A 36 16.99 2.55 -1.07
N ASN A 37 17.51 2.29 -2.28
CA ASN A 37 17.69 3.32 -3.33
C ASN A 37 16.37 3.98 -3.77
N ASN A 38 15.23 3.41 -3.39
CA ASN A 38 13.88 3.90 -3.66
C ASN A 38 13.28 4.57 -2.42
N SER A 39 13.98 5.49 -1.81
CA SER A 39 13.50 6.21 -0.64
C SER A 39 12.31 7.11 -0.98
N ILE A 40 11.27 7.11 -0.12
CA ILE A 40 10.17 8.10 -0.18
C ILE A 40 10.53 9.40 0.53
N TRP A 41 11.69 9.44 1.19
CA TRP A 41 12.13 10.61 1.93
C TRP A 41 12.66 11.70 1.01
N PRO A 42 12.39 12.98 1.27
CA PRO A 42 12.84 14.07 0.42
C PRO A 42 14.37 14.18 0.44
N PRO A 43 15.01 14.28 -0.73
CA PRO A 43 16.43 14.63 -0.81
C PRO A 43 16.64 16.06 -0.32
N GLN A 44 17.87 16.41 0.07
CA GLN A 44 18.23 17.77 0.44
C GLN A 44 18.43 18.63 -0.81
N GLY A 45 17.90 19.86 -0.82
CA GLY A 45 18.01 20.82 -1.91
C GLY A 45 16.91 21.87 -1.88
N ASP A 46 16.85 22.70 -2.91
CA ASP A 46 15.93 23.85 -3.01
C ASP A 46 14.71 23.57 -3.90
N GLY A 47 14.59 22.34 -4.43
CA GLY A 47 13.48 21.94 -5.28
C GLY A 47 12.17 21.78 -4.52
N ARG A 48 11.05 21.72 -5.28
CA ARG A 48 9.69 21.63 -4.76
C ARG A 48 9.43 20.37 -3.92
N ASP A 49 10.10 19.27 -4.23
CA ASP A 49 10.01 17.97 -3.57
C ASP A 49 11.23 17.70 -2.66
N GLN A 50 12.06 18.74 -2.42
CA GLN A 50 13.30 18.65 -1.65
C GLN A 50 13.15 19.37 -0.31
N ARG A 51 13.85 18.89 0.71
CA ARG A 51 13.94 19.54 2.02
C ARG A 51 15.07 20.56 2.05
N VAL A 52 14.82 21.72 2.63
CA VAL A 52 15.84 22.78 2.75
C VAL A 52 16.82 22.50 3.89
N GLY A 53 16.35 21.96 4.99
CA GLY A 53 17.16 21.72 6.20
C GLY A 53 17.37 20.23 6.51
N ASN A 54 17.90 20.00 7.71
CA ASN A 54 18.09 18.64 8.25
C ASN A 54 16.90 18.18 9.10
N GLU A 55 15.83 18.95 9.14
CA GLU A 55 14.63 18.64 9.90
C GLU A 55 13.39 18.92 9.03
N ILE A 56 12.41 18.05 9.14
CA ILE A 56 11.07 18.24 8.53
C ILE A 56 9.99 17.80 9.50
N TYR A 57 8.78 18.25 9.29
CA TYR A 57 7.60 17.71 9.96
C TYR A 57 6.78 16.87 8.98
N GLY A 58 6.84 15.54 9.14
CA GLY A 58 6.06 14.60 8.32
C GLY A 58 4.60 14.61 8.74
N LYS A 59 3.70 14.88 7.79
CA LYS A 59 2.24 14.93 8.00
C LYS A 59 1.62 13.54 7.81
N GLY A 60 2.00 12.83 6.76
CA GLY A 60 1.46 11.51 6.47
C GLY A 60 1.72 11.03 5.06
N PHE A 61 1.19 9.84 4.78
CA PHE A 61 1.29 9.20 3.48
C PHE A 61 -0.10 9.10 2.84
N MET A 62 -0.21 9.46 1.56
CA MET A 62 -1.38 9.18 0.73
C MET A 62 -1.06 7.99 -0.16
N ILE A 63 -1.75 6.88 0.05
CA ILE A 63 -1.69 5.71 -0.84
C ILE A 63 -2.80 5.84 -1.88
N ARG A 64 -2.43 5.67 -3.14
CA ARG A 64 -3.35 5.56 -4.27
C ARG A 64 -3.05 4.28 -5.01
N ALA A 65 -4.07 3.49 -5.29
CA ALA A 65 -3.92 2.25 -6.02
C ALA A 65 -5.09 2.07 -6.99
N SER A 66 -4.79 1.56 -8.18
CA SER A 66 -5.75 1.12 -9.17
C SER A 66 -5.61 -0.39 -9.33
N PHE A 67 -6.72 -1.11 -9.23
CA PHE A 67 -6.78 -2.56 -9.36
C PHE A 67 -7.68 -2.90 -10.53
N CYS A 68 -7.16 -3.63 -11.52
CA CYS A 68 -7.91 -4.20 -12.61
C CYS A 68 -8.33 -5.63 -12.24
N LEU A 69 -9.61 -5.82 -11.94
CA LEU A 69 -10.18 -7.13 -11.61
C LEU A 69 -10.62 -7.84 -12.87
N ALA A 70 -10.34 -9.14 -12.92
CA ALA A 70 -10.84 -9.98 -14.00
C ALA A 70 -12.39 -9.96 -14.04
N GLY A 71 -12.96 -9.89 -15.24
CA GLY A 71 -14.41 -9.74 -15.43
C GLY A 71 -15.24 -10.89 -14.84
N ASP A 72 -14.66 -12.08 -14.76
CA ASP A 72 -15.24 -13.28 -14.17
C ASP A 72 -15.01 -13.40 -12.63
N ARG A 73 -14.27 -12.47 -12.01
CA ARG A 73 -13.88 -12.49 -10.61
C ARG A 73 -14.55 -11.41 -9.75
N ARG A 74 -15.84 -11.22 -9.94
CA ARG A 74 -16.62 -10.15 -9.27
C ARG A 74 -16.89 -10.38 -7.80
N GLY A 75 -16.80 -11.62 -7.33
CA GLY A 75 -16.88 -11.94 -5.91
C GLY A 75 -15.64 -11.54 -5.10
N THR A 76 -14.65 -10.89 -5.73
CA THR A 76 -13.38 -10.59 -5.09
C THR A 76 -13.52 -9.53 -4.02
N THR A 77 -12.98 -9.86 -2.83
CA THR A 77 -12.80 -8.95 -1.71
C THR A 77 -11.32 -8.63 -1.55
N LEU A 78 -10.99 -7.34 -1.56
CA LEU A 78 -9.63 -6.84 -1.28
C LEU A 78 -9.59 -6.27 0.15
N ARG A 79 -8.60 -6.68 0.94
CA ARG A 79 -8.33 -6.08 2.26
C ARG A 79 -6.94 -5.47 2.29
N PHE A 80 -6.86 -4.31 2.90
CA PHE A 80 -5.64 -3.50 3.00
C PHE A 80 -5.17 -3.44 4.44
N TYR A 81 -3.89 -3.67 4.63
CA TYR A 81 -3.24 -3.66 5.92
C TYR A 81 -2.06 -2.70 5.91
N LEU A 82 -1.91 -1.93 6.98
CA LEU A 82 -0.70 -1.20 7.27
C LEU A 82 0.20 -2.10 8.10
N LEU A 83 1.38 -2.38 7.60
CA LEU A 83 2.38 -3.22 8.22
C LEU A 83 3.54 -2.34 8.67
N SER A 84 3.95 -2.47 9.92
CA SER A 84 5.13 -1.80 10.46
C SER A 84 6.00 -2.81 11.18
N ALA A 85 7.29 -2.82 10.89
CA ALA A 85 8.28 -3.67 11.55
C ALA A 85 9.43 -2.82 12.08
N LYS A 86 10.01 -3.22 13.22
CA LYS A 86 11.23 -2.63 13.78
C LYS A 86 12.43 -3.51 13.39
N ASP A 87 13.53 -2.86 13.02
CA ASP A 87 14.89 -3.43 12.90
C ASP A 87 15.09 -4.64 11.97
N GLN A 88 14.04 -5.32 11.54
CA GLN A 88 14.09 -6.44 10.61
C GLN A 88 13.19 -6.13 9.41
N GLY A 89 13.62 -6.51 8.22
CA GLY A 89 12.83 -6.32 7.00
C GLY A 89 11.43 -6.90 7.14
N ILE A 90 10.47 -6.33 6.40
CA ILE A 90 9.10 -6.83 6.38
C ILE A 90 9.10 -8.21 5.71
N SER A 91 8.66 -9.22 6.45
CA SER A 91 8.46 -10.56 5.88
C SER A 91 7.33 -10.54 4.86
N ARG A 92 7.48 -11.27 3.77
CA ARG A 92 6.47 -11.36 2.70
C ARG A 92 5.52 -12.57 2.88
N SER A 93 5.69 -13.35 3.95
CA SER A 93 4.84 -14.50 4.24
C SER A 93 3.57 -14.10 5.00
N HIS A 94 2.42 -14.56 4.55
CA HIS A 94 1.13 -14.41 5.22
C HIS A 94 1.15 -14.88 6.67
N SER A 95 1.76 -16.05 6.93
CA SER A 95 1.84 -16.66 8.27
C SER A 95 2.56 -15.81 9.32
N ASN A 96 3.30 -14.79 8.91
CA ASN A 96 3.94 -13.85 9.83
C ASN A 96 3.01 -12.75 10.35
N TYR A 97 1.86 -12.55 9.72
CA TYR A 97 0.91 -11.47 10.06
C TYR A 97 -0.43 -11.99 10.54
N PHE A 98 -0.78 -13.22 10.17
CA PHE A 98 -2.09 -13.80 10.45
C PHE A 98 -1.95 -15.08 11.25
N GLU A 99 -2.93 -15.34 12.10
CA GLU A 99 -3.14 -16.65 12.72
C GLU A 99 -3.68 -17.57 11.62
N SER A 100 -2.83 -18.40 11.03
CA SER A 100 -3.21 -19.32 9.94
C SER A 100 -4.09 -20.46 10.47
N ILE A 101 -5.32 -20.13 10.87
CA ILE A 101 -6.27 -21.09 11.46
C ILE A 101 -7.00 -21.83 10.35
N THR A 102 -7.47 -21.10 9.34
CA THR A 102 -8.28 -21.67 8.26
C THR A 102 -7.52 -21.78 6.94
N GLY A 103 -6.36 -21.13 6.83
CA GLY A 103 -5.65 -20.96 5.57
C GLY A 103 -6.36 -20.02 4.58
N ASN A 104 -7.45 -19.37 4.99
CA ASN A 104 -8.21 -18.45 4.18
C ASN A 104 -7.89 -17.01 4.61
N VAL A 105 -7.20 -16.26 3.74
CA VAL A 105 -6.78 -14.85 4.01
C VAL A 105 -7.96 -13.91 4.29
N ALA A 106 -9.17 -14.28 3.90
CA ALA A 106 -10.37 -13.49 4.19
C ALA A 106 -10.93 -13.72 5.60
N LEU A 107 -10.60 -14.84 6.23
CA LEU A 107 -11.12 -15.24 7.55
C LEU A 107 -10.05 -15.17 8.63
N ASP A 108 -8.80 -15.46 8.30
CA ASP A 108 -7.72 -15.50 9.28
C ASP A 108 -7.53 -14.14 9.97
N PRO A 109 -7.58 -14.09 11.31
CA PRO A 109 -7.37 -12.87 12.05
C PRO A 109 -5.91 -12.44 12.04
N LEU A 110 -5.67 -11.14 12.28
CA LEU A 110 -4.32 -10.61 12.45
C LEU A 110 -3.69 -11.14 13.74
N ASP A 111 -2.50 -11.70 13.64
CA ASP A 111 -1.69 -12.09 14.80
C ASP A 111 -1.03 -10.87 15.45
N LYS A 112 -1.71 -10.30 16.43
CA LYS A 112 -1.24 -9.12 17.15
C LYS A 112 -0.01 -9.38 18.04
N HIS A 113 0.27 -10.62 18.37
CA HIS A 113 1.45 -10.98 19.18
C HIS A 113 2.71 -10.98 18.33
N LYS A 114 2.61 -11.47 17.09
CA LYS A 114 3.74 -11.46 16.15
C LYS A 114 4.03 -10.06 15.60
N PHE A 115 2.96 -9.31 15.28
CA PHE A 115 3.08 -7.98 14.68
C PHE A 115 2.12 -6.98 15.34
N PRO A 116 2.42 -6.47 16.55
CA PRO A 116 1.53 -5.58 17.29
C PRO A 116 1.23 -4.27 16.55
N LEU A 117 2.02 -3.92 15.54
CA LEU A 117 1.84 -2.71 14.73
C LEU A 117 1.11 -2.95 13.39
N THR A 118 0.59 -4.15 13.18
CA THR A 118 -0.20 -4.46 11.98
C THR A 118 -1.65 -4.01 12.18
N LYS A 119 -2.17 -3.26 11.23
CA LYS A 119 -3.52 -2.69 11.29
C LYS A 119 -4.23 -2.84 9.95
N MET A 120 -5.45 -3.37 9.97
CA MET A 120 -6.33 -3.30 8.80
C MET A 120 -6.79 -1.86 8.57
N ILE A 121 -6.59 -1.33 7.36
CA ILE A 121 -6.89 0.06 7.00
C ILE A 121 -8.06 0.19 6.02
N GLY A 122 -8.53 -0.90 5.44
CA GLY A 122 -9.69 -0.88 4.57
C GLY A 122 -10.06 -2.25 4.03
N THR A 123 -11.32 -2.37 3.65
CA THR A 123 -11.87 -3.52 2.92
C THR A 123 -12.66 -2.98 1.74
N TYR A 124 -12.43 -3.55 0.56
CA TYR A 124 -13.15 -3.23 -0.66
C TYR A 124 -13.75 -4.52 -1.20
N LYS A 125 -15.06 -4.55 -1.30
CA LYS A 125 -15.79 -5.63 -1.92
C LYS A 125 -16.33 -5.14 -3.26
N VAL A 126 -16.05 -5.87 -4.32
CA VAL A 126 -16.65 -5.58 -5.62
C VAL A 126 -18.14 -5.89 -5.52
N PRO A 127 -19.04 -4.96 -5.85
CA PRO A 127 -20.45 -5.25 -5.86
C PRO A 127 -20.73 -6.36 -6.87
N ASP A 128 -21.48 -7.35 -6.45
CA ASP A 128 -21.97 -8.42 -7.32
C ASP A 128 -23.08 -7.84 -8.24
N ARG A 129 -22.65 -7.01 -9.17
CA ARG A 129 -23.55 -6.50 -10.23
C ARG A 129 -23.40 -7.40 -11.45
N SER A 130 -24.51 -7.63 -12.15
CA SER A 130 -24.49 -8.28 -13.46
C SER A 130 -23.40 -7.68 -14.33
N ALA A 131 -22.51 -8.53 -14.84
CA ALA A 131 -21.37 -8.09 -15.62
C ALA A 131 -21.86 -7.24 -16.81
N PRO A 132 -21.30 -6.04 -17.05
CA PRO A 132 -21.42 -5.47 -18.36
C PRO A 132 -20.77 -6.47 -19.32
N THR A 133 -21.54 -6.93 -20.28
CA THR A 133 -21.09 -7.82 -21.34
C THR A 133 -20.98 -7.00 -22.61
N THR A 134 -19.87 -7.12 -23.32
CA THR A 134 -19.80 -6.72 -24.73
C THR A 134 -20.12 -7.93 -25.59
N SER A 135 -20.97 -7.75 -26.57
CA SER A 135 -21.19 -8.76 -27.60
C SER A 135 -20.28 -8.43 -28.78
N ILE A 136 -19.32 -9.28 -29.06
CA ILE A 136 -18.52 -9.24 -30.27
C ILE A 136 -18.80 -10.57 -30.98
N ASP A 137 -19.36 -10.50 -32.19
CA ASP A 137 -19.68 -11.68 -33.01
C ASP A 137 -20.54 -12.77 -32.33
N GLY A 138 -21.47 -12.36 -31.46
CA GLY A 138 -22.35 -13.28 -30.74
C GLY A 138 -21.75 -13.97 -29.53
N THR A 139 -20.50 -13.69 -29.18
CA THR A 139 -19.88 -14.11 -27.93
C THR A 139 -19.94 -12.98 -26.88
N PHE A 140 -20.37 -13.30 -25.66
CA PHE A 140 -20.42 -12.35 -24.56
C PHE A 140 -19.11 -12.41 -23.80
N GLU A 141 -18.32 -11.34 -23.85
CA GLU A 141 -17.13 -11.21 -23.02
C GLU A 141 -17.43 -10.40 -21.76
N LEU A 142 -16.95 -10.88 -20.64
CA LEU A 142 -17.04 -10.18 -19.34
C LEU A 142 -15.98 -9.09 -19.28
N ILE A 143 -16.42 -7.84 -19.05
CA ILE A 143 -15.52 -6.68 -18.99
C ILE A 143 -14.82 -6.63 -17.64
N ASP A 144 -13.49 -6.42 -17.66
CA ASP A 144 -12.69 -6.17 -16.47
C ASP A 144 -13.15 -4.90 -15.72
N THR A 145 -13.05 -4.93 -14.40
CA THR A 145 -13.51 -3.84 -13.54
C THR A 145 -12.33 -3.15 -12.86
N ASN A 146 -12.23 -1.84 -12.98
CA ASN A 146 -11.21 -1.05 -12.29
C ASN A 146 -11.74 -0.49 -10.96
N ILE A 147 -10.96 -0.70 -9.89
CA ILE A 147 -11.21 -0.14 -8.57
C ILE A 147 -10.08 0.82 -8.23
N ILE A 148 -10.44 2.05 -7.84
CA ILE A 148 -9.49 3.05 -7.36
C ILE A 148 -9.62 3.19 -5.85
N VAL A 149 -8.52 2.94 -5.15
CA VAL A 149 -8.41 3.06 -3.71
C VAL A 149 -7.55 4.27 -3.36
N LYS A 150 -8.03 5.11 -2.44
CA LYS A 150 -7.27 6.23 -1.87
C LYS A 150 -7.32 6.12 -0.35
N LYS A 151 -6.15 6.13 0.31
CA LYS A 151 -6.06 6.02 1.76
C LYS A 151 -5.01 6.97 2.32
N TRP A 152 -5.44 7.79 3.29
CA TRP A 152 -4.54 8.62 4.08
C TRP A 152 -4.06 7.85 5.32
N ILE A 153 -2.75 7.88 5.57
CA ILE A 153 -2.10 7.31 6.74
C ILE A 153 -1.39 8.46 7.47
N PRO A 154 -1.90 8.92 8.63
CA PRO A 154 -1.28 9.99 9.37
C PRO A 154 0.06 9.52 9.94
N PHE A 155 1.07 10.39 9.88
CA PHE A 155 2.40 10.13 10.44
C PHE A 155 2.72 11.08 11.60
N ASN A 156 2.51 12.38 11.41
CA ASN A 156 2.56 13.46 12.41
C ASN A 156 3.82 13.41 13.32
N LYS A 157 5.00 13.34 12.70
CA LYS A 157 6.27 13.25 13.43
C LYS A 157 7.31 14.22 12.89
N LYS A 158 8.12 14.76 13.79
CA LYS A 158 9.37 15.43 13.44
C LYS A 158 10.36 14.37 12.97
N ILE A 159 11.03 14.63 11.86
CA ILE A 159 12.01 13.76 11.23
C ILE A 159 13.31 14.55 11.10
N THR A 160 14.41 13.93 11.50
CA THR A 160 15.74 14.51 11.39
C THR A 160 16.59 13.69 10.42
N PHE A 161 17.50 14.36 9.74
CA PHE A 161 18.42 13.77 8.76
C PHE A 161 19.85 14.18 9.09
N ASN A 162 20.80 13.33 8.73
CA ASN A 162 22.20 13.78 8.66
C ASN A 162 22.40 14.65 7.42
N PRO A 163 23.31 15.63 7.47
CA PRO A 163 23.64 16.45 6.29
C PRO A 163 24.03 15.57 5.09
N GLY A 164 23.45 15.86 3.94
CA GLY A 164 23.74 15.14 2.69
C GLY A 164 23.15 13.73 2.57
N THR A 165 22.41 13.23 3.57
CA THR A 165 21.75 11.92 3.48
C THR A 165 20.27 12.04 3.17
N GLN A 166 19.73 11.06 2.46
CA GLN A 166 18.29 11.00 2.17
C GLN A 166 17.54 10.19 3.24
N ASP A 167 18.21 9.27 3.92
CA ASP A 167 17.59 8.47 4.97
C ASP A 167 17.53 9.23 6.30
N PRO A 168 16.39 9.24 6.99
CA PRO A 168 16.25 9.90 8.27
C PRO A 168 17.01 9.19 9.39
N THR A 169 17.48 9.98 10.35
CA THR A 169 18.05 9.45 11.59
C THR A 169 16.94 9.09 12.58
N GLY A 170 17.10 7.98 13.28
CA GLY A 170 16.18 7.58 14.35
C GLY A 170 14.85 6.94 13.90
N ILE A 171 14.62 6.79 12.58
CA ILE A 171 13.52 5.97 12.08
C ILE A 171 14.04 4.57 11.76
N ASN A 172 13.95 3.69 12.75
CA ASN A 172 14.35 2.29 12.65
C ASN A 172 13.15 1.37 12.35
N SER A 173 12.18 1.86 11.58
CA SER A 173 10.98 1.08 11.25
C SER A 173 10.79 1.00 9.75
N TYR A 174 10.23 -0.11 9.31
CA TYR A 174 9.74 -0.32 7.95
C TYR A 174 8.25 -0.10 7.93
N LEU A 175 7.74 0.45 6.84
CA LEU A 175 6.31 0.64 6.63
C LEU A 175 5.93 0.11 5.26
N ALA A 176 4.93 -0.74 5.22
CA ALA A 176 4.43 -1.32 3.99
C ALA A 176 2.91 -1.42 3.97
N ILE A 177 2.36 -1.61 2.79
CA ILE A 177 0.96 -1.98 2.58
C ILE A 177 0.90 -3.46 2.24
N GLY A 178 0.20 -4.23 3.06
CA GLY A 178 -0.23 -5.57 2.72
C GLY A 178 -1.59 -5.54 2.04
N VAL A 179 -1.78 -6.37 1.03
CA VAL A 179 -3.05 -6.53 0.35
C VAL A 179 -3.38 -8.02 0.27
N THR A 180 -4.59 -8.39 0.68
CA THR A 180 -5.12 -9.74 0.43
C THR A 180 -6.21 -9.67 -0.61
N ALA A 181 -6.28 -10.70 -1.46
CA ALA A 181 -7.35 -10.88 -2.43
C ALA A 181 -8.03 -12.24 -2.19
N TYR A 182 -9.33 -12.25 -2.07
CA TYR A 182 -10.14 -13.46 -1.92
C TYR A 182 -11.37 -13.35 -2.82
N ASP A 183 -11.52 -14.30 -3.73
CA ASP A 183 -12.70 -14.42 -4.57
C ASP A 183 -13.59 -15.54 -4.05
N HIS A 184 -14.84 -15.20 -3.71
CA HIS A 184 -15.82 -16.16 -3.18
C HIS A 184 -16.28 -17.20 -4.21
N ASN A 185 -16.03 -16.96 -5.49
CA ASN A 185 -16.42 -17.86 -6.59
C ASN A 185 -15.23 -18.68 -7.12
N SER A 186 -14.03 -18.49 -6.58
CA SER A 186 -12.84 -19.18 -7.04
C SER A 186 -12.61 -20.47 -6.26
N ALA A 187 -12.20 -21.51 -6.95
CA ALA A 187 -11.88 -22.80 -6.36
C ALA A 187 -10.37 -23.07 -6.26
N LEU A 188 -9.55 -22.37 -7.05
CA LEU A 188 -8.12 -22.63 -7.16
C LEU A 188 -7.29 -21.42 -6.72
N GLU A 189 -6.23 -21.68 -5.94
CA GLU A 189 -5.27 -20.63 -5.54
C GLU A 189 -4.49 -20.02 -6.73
N THR A 190 -4.49 -20.70 -7.88
CA THR A 190 -3.86 -20.22 -9.12
C THR A 190 -4.73 -19.24 -9.91
N ASP A 191 -5.99 -19.05 -9.51
CA ASP A 191 -6.90 -18.15 -10.19
C ASP A 191 -6.51 -16.69 -9.98
N ILE A 192 -6.34 -15.93 -11.07
CA ILE A 192 -5.99 -14.51 -11.02
C ILE A 192 -7.24 -13.70 -10.69
N CYS A 193 -7.26 -13.08 -9.51
CA CYS A 193 -8.33 -12.18 -9.08
C CYS A 193 -8.08 -10.75 -9.56
N VAL A 194 -6.82 -10.31 -9.57
CA VAL A 194 -6.41 -8.99 -10.02
C VAL A 194 -5.36 -9.13 -11.10
N LYS A 195 -5.68 -8.68 -12.31
CA LYS A 195 -4.82 -8.78 -13.49
C LYS A 195 -3.67 -7.79 -13.46
N SER A 196 -3.93 -6.57 -13.00
CA SER A 196 -2.90 -5.55 -12.88
C SER A 196 -3.16 -4.62 -11.70
N ILE A 197 -2.08 -4.10 -11.15
CA ILE A 197 -2.09 -3.17 -10.01
C ILE A 197 -1.09 -2.06 -10.29
N ASP A 198 -1.60 -0.81 -10.26
CA ASP A 198 -0.77 0.38 -10.22
C ASP A 198 -0.91 1.02 -8.85
N MET A 199 0.18 1.15 -8.12
CA MET A 199 0.18 1.72 -6.78
C MET A 199 1.20 2.84 -6.64
N MET A 200 0.82 3.90 -5.92
CA MET A 200 1.68 5.04 -5.64
C MET A 200 1.52 5.46 -4.19
N SER A 201 2.63 5.77 -3.55
CA SER A 201 2.68 6.46 -2.26
C SER A 201 3.12 7.92 -2.45
N SER A 202 2.53 8.83 -1.69
CA SER A 202 2.91 10.23 -1.64
C SER A 202 3.14 10.63 -0.19
N PHE A 203 4.33 11.11 0.13
CA PHE A 203 4.67 11.59 1.47
C PHE A 203 4.52 13.10 1.54
N TYR A 204 3.70 13.56 2.48
CA TYR A 204 3.42 14.97 2.73
C TYR A 204 4.20 15.45 3.95
N TYR A 205 4.90 16.56 3.81
CA TYR A 205 5.70 17.15 4.87
C TYR A 205 5.74 18.68 4.77
N SER A 206 6.35 19.32 5.74
CA SER A 206 6.68 20.75 5.70
C SER A 206 8.07 20.94 6.28
N ASP A 207 8.81 21.89 5.72
CA ASP A 207 10.03 22.41 6.35
C ASP A 207 9.64 23.28 7.55
N PRO A 208 10.51 23.38 8.58
CA PRO A 208 10.26 24.20 9.77
C PRO A 208 10.19 25.69 9.49
#